data_f0e0e2967379f04d3bda35b888369cfe
#
_entry.id   f0e0e2967379f04d3bda35b888369cfe
#
_cell.length_a   1.000
_cell.length_b   1.000
_cell.length_c   1.000
_cell.angle_alpha   90.00
_cell.angle_beta   90.00
_cell.angle_gamma   90.00
#
_symmetry.space_group_name_H-M   'P 1'
#
loop_
_entity.id
_entity.type
_entity.pdbx_description
1 polymer ?
#
loop_
_entity_poly.entity_id
_entity_poly.type
_entity_poly.pdbx_seq_one_letter_code
_entity_poly.pdbx_strand_id
1 'polypeptide(L)'
;MTEGLTQEVSRAVTVEAAAKDGEALFLGVPYAAMPDLAKTLAPLVQGKLVLDAGNIIPGRDGALAQAIKDAGKGSGSWTQSLLPGARVVKSFNTVHFRNLASEAHRAGPRIAVPLAGDDARAVEEAAKLVRDAGQEPVTLPGGMAASARIDFGSPIWNTNKTAAEVKAALGL
;
A
#
# COMPACT_ATOMS: atom_id res chain seq x y z
N MET A 1 7.30 -17.59 -16.66
CA MET A 1 8.67 -17.76 -16.17
C MET A 1 8.84 -16.86 -14.98
N THR A 2 8.65 -17.39 -13.79
CA THR A 2 9.07 -16.77 -12.54
C THR A 2 10.49 -17.28 -12.26
N GLU A 3 11.42 -16.92 -13.12
CA GLU A 3 12.82 -17.08 -12.77
C GLU A 3 13.14 -16.04 -11.69
N GLY A 4 13.04 -16.52 -10.48
CA GLY A 4 14.00 -16.34 -9.45
C GLY A 4 14.33 -14.90 -9.10
N LEU A 5 13.55 -14.30 -8.18
CA LEU A 5 14.21 -13.50 -7.14
C LEU A 5 15.02 -14.53 -6.32
N THR A 6 16.25 -14.79 -6.75
CA THR A 6 17.19 -15.63 -6.00
C THR A 6 17.48 -14.94 -4.67
N GLN A 7 17.82 -15.70 -3.63
CA GLN A 7 18.25 -15.15 -2.32
C GLN A 7 19.40 -14.13 -2.44
N GLU A 8 20.11 -14.12 -3.54
CA GLU A 8 21.19 -13.18 -3.85
C GLU A 8 20.71 -11.75 -4.15
N VAL A 9 19.43 -11.56 -4.50
CA VAL A 9 18.87 -10.23 -4.83
C VAL A 9 18.25 -9.56 -3.60
N SER A 10 17.93 -10.30 -2.53
CA SER A 10 17.36 -9.76 -1.30
C SER A 10 18.39 -9.79 -0.17
N ARG A 11 18.57 -8.64 0.50
CA ARG A 11 19.42 -8.50 1.68
C ARG A 11 18.73 -7.74 2.79
N ALA A 12 18.98 -8.13 4.03
CA ALA A 12 18.58 -7.34 5.18
C ALA A 12 19.55 -6.16 5.35
N VAL A 13 19.00 -4.96 5.46
CA VAL A 13 19.74 -3.71 5.69
C VAL A 13 19.02 -2.88 6.76
N THR A 14 19.64 -1.79 7.22
CA THR A 14 18.97 -0.85 8.11
C THR A 14 17.85 -0.11 7.35
N VAL A 15 16.89 0.45 8.10
CA VAL A 15 15.82 1.28 7.54
C VAL A 15 16.36 2.44 6.73
N GLU A 16 17.40 3.11 7.25
CA GLU A 16 18.08 4.22 6.60
C GLU A 16 18.72 3.79 5.26
N ALA A 17 19.40 2.65 5.24
CA ALA A 17 20.01 2.14 4.02
C ALA A 17 18.94 1.78 2.99
N ALA A 18 17.86 1.08 3.39
CA ALA A 18 16.75 0.76 2.52
C ALA A 18 16.10 2.03 1.93
N ALA A 19 15.86 3.05 2.77
CA ALA A 19 15.26 4.30 2.33
C ALA A 19 16.17 5.14 1.41
N LYS A 20 17.50 5.13 1.67
CA LYS A 20 18.48 5.87 0.88
C LYS A 20 18.73 5.24 -0.48
N ASP A 21 18.93 3.92 -0.51
CA ASP A 21 19.40 3.19 -1.69
C ASP A 21 18.23 2.73 -2.57
N GLY A 22 17.04 2.53 -1.99
CA GLY A 22 15.84 2.09 -2.73
C GLY A 22 15.30 3.18 -3.66
N GLU A 23 14.91 2.80 -4.88
CA GLU A 23 14.20 3.67 -5.84
C GLU A 23 12.76 3.91 -5.39
N ALA A 24 12.14 2.90 -4.76
CA ALA A 24 10.83 2.96 -4.14
C ALA A 24 10.85 2.25 -2.79
N LEU A 25 9.97 2.65 -1.87
CA LEU A 25 9.79 1.99 -0.57
C LEU A 25 8.45 1.28 -0.50
N PHE A 26 8.47 0.07 0.08
CA PHE A 26 7.28 -0.66 0.45
C PHE A 26 7.14 -0.67 1.98
N LEU A 27 6.10 -0.02 2.51
CA LEU A 27 5.83 0.06 3.95
C LEU A 27 4.84 -1.02 4.36
N GLY A 28 5.35 -2.12 4.89
CA GLY A 28 4.56 -3.24 5.44
C GLY A 28 4.67 -3.34 6.96
N VAL A 29 4.56 -2.21 7.67
CA VAL A 29 4.77 -2.13 9.12
C VAL A 29 3.47 -1.85 9.89
N PRO A 30 3.38 -2.21 11.20
CA PRO A 30 2.27 -1.78 12.04
C PRO A 30 2.18 -0.25 12.14
N TYR A 31 0.96 0.29 12.10
CA TYR A 31 0.75 1.74 12.14
C TYR A 31 1.27 2.40 13.41
N ALA A 32 1.23 1.70 14.54
CA ALA A 32 1.82 2.19 15.79
C ALA A 32 3.33 2.50 15.71
N ALA A 33 4.05 1.86 14.78
CA ALA A 33 5.47 2.11 14.57
C ALA A 33 5.74 3.33 13.64
N MET A 34 4.76 3.77 12.88
CA MET A 34 4.93 4.79 11.86
C MET A 34 5.39 6.16 12.38
N PRO A 35 4.92 6.68 13.54
CA PRO A 35 5.38 7.98 14.04
C PRO A 35 6.89 8.05 14.26
N ASP A 36 7.48 6.98 14.81
CA ASP A 36 8.94 6.94 15.03
C ASP A 36 9.69 6.62 13.74
N LEU A 37 9.19 5.72 12.93
CA LEU A 37 9.76 5.36 11.64
C LEU A 37 9.80 6.57 10.70
N ALA A 38 8.76 7.38 10.69
CA ALA A 38 8.67 8.57 9.85
C ALA A 38 9.74 9.62 10.16
N LYS A 39 10.19 9.73 11.41
CA LYS A 39 11.29 10.64 11.80
C LYS A 39 12.58 10.30 11.03
N THR A 40 12.83 9.01 10.84
CA THR A 40 13.98 8.52 10.06
C THR A 40 13.72 8.63 8.55
N LEU A 41 12.53 8.25 8.10
CA LEU A 41 12.22 8.14 6.68
C LEU A 41 12.01 9.50 5.99
N ALA A 42 11.31 10.44 6.62
CA ALA A 42 10.87 11.67 5.97
C ALA A 42 12.00 12.44 5.23
N PRO A 43 13.22 12.62 5.80
CA PRO A 43 14.29 13.28 5.08
C PRO A 43 14.87 12.44 3.92
N LEU A 44 14.67 11.14 3.89
CA LEU A 44 15.28 10.19 2.95
C LEU A 44 14.39 9.84 1.76
N VAL A 45 13.07 10.09 1.87
CA VAL A 45 12.08 9.67 0.87
C VAL A 45 11.54 10.81 0.02
N GLN A 46 12.20 11.97 0.04
CA GLN A 46 11.80 13.13 -0.76
C GLN A 46 11.75 12.78 -2.26
N GLY A 47 10.59 12.98 -2.89
CA GLY A 47 10.35 12.65 -4.30
C GLY A 47 10.26 11.16 -4.62
N LYS A 48 10.51 10.26 -3.68
CA LYS A 48 10.44 8.81 -3.90
C LYS A 48 9.00 8.29 -3.85
N LEU A 49 8.73 7.23 -4.60
CA LEU A 49 7.51 6.46 -4.49
C LEU A 49 7.52 5.68 -3.15
N VAL A 50 6.44 5.80 -2.39
CA VAL A 50 6.23 5.05 -1.17
C VAL A 50 4.91 4.30 -1.26
N LEU A 51 4.96 2.98 -1.32
CA LEU A 51 3.78 2.10 -1.29
C LEU A 51 3.42 1.80 0.17
N ASP A 52 2.27 2.29 0.63
CA ASP A 52 1.76 2.01 1.97
C ASP A 52 0.82 0.80 1.94
N ALA A 53 1.32 -0.35 2.39
CA ALA A 53 0.57 -1.60 2.52
C ALA A 53 0.08 -1.86 3.95
N GLY A 54 0.28 -0.93 4.87
CA GLY A 54 -0.17 -1.05 6.25
C GLY A 54 -1.69 -1.05 6.39
N ASN A 55 -2.16 -1.55 7.50
CA ASN A 55 -3.57 -1.48 7.91
C ASN A 55 -3.67 -0.94 9.32
N ILE A 56 -4.67 -0.10 9.56
CA ILE A 56 -5.05 0.34 10.90
C ILE A 56 -5.95 -0.73 11.50
N ILE A 57 -5.48 -1.42 12.53
CA ILE A 57 -6.25 -2.47 13.20
C ILE A 57 -6.57 -2.01 14.62
N PRO A 58 -7.85 -1.73 14.95
CA PRO A 58 -8.24 -1.18 16.24
C PRO A 58 -7.69 -1.95 17.45
N GLY A 59 -7.72 -3.29 17.40
CA GLY A 59 -7.21 -4.15 18.46
C GLY A 59 -5.68 -4.13 18.63
N ARG A 60 -4.94 -3.61 17.64
CA ARG A 60 -3.48 -3.48 17.66
C ARG A 60 -3.02 -2.04 17.87
N ASP A 61 -3.67 -1.10 17.21
CA ASP A 61 -3.22 0.29 17.10
C ASP A 61 -3.98 1.25 18.05
N GLY A 62 -4.99 0.73 18.78
CA GLY A 62 -5.65 1.42 19.89
C GLY A 62 -6.18 2.82 19.56
N ALA A 63 -5.80 3.81 20.40
CA ALA A 63 -6.24 5.19 20.26
C ALA A 63 -5.83 5.83 18.93
N LEU A 64 -4.69 5.42 18.35
CA LEU A 64 -4.26 5.89 17.03
C LEU A 64 -5.25 5.48 15.95
N ALA A 65 -5.74 4.24 15.99
CA ALA A 65 -6.73 3.76 15.02
C ALA A 65 -8.02 4.58 15.09
N GLN A 66 -8.46 4.91 16.31
CA GLN A 66 -9.66 5.74 16.50
C GLN A 66 -9.43 7.15 15.96
N ALA A 67 -8.30 7.78 16.27
CA ALA A 67 -8.00 9.13 15.81
C ALA A 67 -7.95 9.23 14.26
N ILE A 68 -7.35 8.25 13.58
CA ILE A 68 -7.28 8.22 12.12
C ILE A 68 -8.68 8.01 11.52
N LYS A 69 -9.49 7.14 12.12
CA LYS A 69 -10.88 6.90 11.72
C LYS A 69 -11.73 8.17 11.85
N ASP A 70 -11.61 8.87 12.98
CA ASP A 70 -12.37 10.08 13.27
C ASP A 70 -12.00 11.24 12.33
N ALA A 71 -10.75 11.26 11.86
CA ALA A 71 -10.32 12.20 10.84
C ALA A 71 -10.98 11.98 9.46
N GLY A 72 -11.54 10.80 9.20
CA GLY A 72 -12.35 10.50 8.01
C GLY A 72 -11.62 10.51 6.66
N LYS A 73 -10.30 10.70 6.66
CA LYS A 73 -9.49 10.85 5.43
C LYS A 73 -8.75 9.57 5.00
N GLY A 74 -8.92 8.49 5.78
CA GLY A 74 -8.26 7.22 5.53
C GLY A 74 -6.79 7.17 6.00
N SER A 75 -6.32 5.94 6.13
CA SER A 75 -4.98 5.64 6.65
C SER A 75 -3.85 6.14 5.75
N GLY A 76 -4.04 6.09 4.43
CA GLY A 76 -3.06 6.60 3.47
C GLY A 76 -2.81 8.10 3.62
N SER A 77 -3.87 8.91 3.86
CA SER A 77 -3.72 10.35 4.11
C SER A 77 -2.91 10.63 5.38
N TRP A 78 -3.07 9.80 6.40
CA TRP A 78 -2.27 9.92 7.62
C TRP A 78 -0.80 9.58 7.35
N THR A 79 -0.51 8.47 6.63
CA THR A 79 0.86 8.12 6.21
C THR A 79 1.49 9.24 5.40
N GLN A 80 0.77 9.81 4.44
CA GLN A 80 1.24 10.94 3.62
C GLN A 80 1.59 12.15 4.48
N SER A 81 0.81 12.44 5.52
CA SER A 81 1.09 13.56 6.44
C SER A 81 2.38 13.38 7.25
N LEU A 82 2.78 12.13 7.52
CA LEU A 82 4.04 11.80 8.21
C LEU A 82 5.27 11.84 7.30
N LEU A 83 5.08 11.74 5.98
CA LEU A 83 6.15 11.67 4.99
C LEU A 83 6.03 12.82 3.98
N PRO A 84 6.13 14.08 4.42
CA PRO A 84 6.01 15.24 3.52
C PRO A 84 7.07 15.16 2.42
N GLY A 85 6.66 15.43 1.18
CA GLY A 85 7.53 15.36 0.01
C GLY A 85 7.70 13.96 -0.60
N ALA A 86 7.28 12.90 0.06
CA ALA A 86 7.18 11.58 -0.57
C ALA A 86 5.95 11.49 -1.48
N ARG A 87 6.03 10.68 -2.52
CA ARG A 87 4.90 10.34 -3.41
C ARG A 87 4.23 9.07 -2.90
N VAL A 88 3.33 9.23 -1.91
CA VAL A 88 2.69 8.10 -1.24
C VAL A 88 1.55 7.54 -2.08
N VAL A 89 1.48 6.21 -2.19
CA VAL A 89 0.34 5.48 -2.76
C VAL A 89 -0.09 4.38 -1.78
N LYS A 90 -1.34 4.42 -1.33
CA LYS A 90 -1.95 3.33 -0.57
C LYS A 90 -2.20 2.16 -1.50
N SER A 91 -1.66 0.97 -1.16
CA SER A 91 -1.65 -0.19 -2.03
C SER A 91 -1.39 -1.48 -1.26
N PHE A 92 -1.77 -2.63 -1.81
CA PHE A 92 -1.53 -3.98 -1.26
C PHE A 92 -2.13 -4.29 0.11
N ASN A 93 -2.86 -3.38 0.72
CA ASN A 93 -3.40 -3.53 2.07
C ASN A 93 -4.69 -4.38 2.15
N THR A 94 -5.34 -4.67 1.01
CA THR A 94 -6.63 -5.38 0.95
C THR A 94 -6.52 -6.88 0.68
N VAL A 95 -5.35 -7.37 0.31
CA VAL A 95 -5.11 -8.78 -0.01
C VAL A 95 -4.26 -9.42 1.08
N HIS A 96 -4.64 -10.63 1.51
CA HIS A 96 -3.85 -11.37 2.47
C HIS A 96 -2.47 -11.71 1.89
N PHE A 97 -1.39 -11.53 2.66
CA PHE A 97 -0.01 -11.67 2.18
C PHE A 97 0.28 -13.04 1.53
N ARG A 98 -0.33 -14.12 2.03
CA ARG A 98 -0.19 -15.47 1.44
C ARG A 98 -0.76 -15.52 0.02
N ASN A 99 -1.88 -14.83 -0.21
CA ASN A 99 -2.54 -14.82 -1.51
C ASN A 99 -1.81 -13.92 -2.51
N LEU A 100 -1.08 -12.91 -2.05
CA LEU A 100 -0.22 -12.12 -2.93
C LEU A 100 0.81 -13.00 -3.65
N ALA A 101 1.37 -13.99 -2.97
CA ALA A 101 2.34 -14.90 -3.57
C ALA A 101 1.67 -16.08 -4.31
N SER A 102 0.71 -16.77 -3.66
CA SER A 102 0.13 -17.99 -4.21
C SER A 102 -0.77 -17.76 -5.43
N GLU A 103 -1.37 -16.58 -5.54
CA GLU A 103 -2.27 -16.20 -6.62
C GLU A 103 -1.62 -15.22 -7.63
N ALA A 104 -0.32 -14.97 -7.49
CA ALA A 104 0.42 -14.16 -8.45
C ALA A 104 0.38 -14.82 -9.84
N HIS A 105 0.11 -14.03 -10.88
CA HIS A 105 0.06 -14.49 -12.27
C HIS A 105 -0.93 -15.64 -12.53
N ARG A 106 -1.93 -15.84 -11.67
CA ARG A 106 -2.93 -16.90 -11.88
C ARG A 106 -3.60 -16.77 -13.25
N ALA A 107 -4.04 -17.89 -13.80
CA ALA A 107 -4.81 -17.92 -15.06
C ALA A 107 -6.20 -17.24 -14.85
N GLY A 108 -6.69 -16.55 -15.88
CA GLY A 108 -7.96 -15.82 -15.83
C GLY A 108 -7.89 -14.50 -15.07
N PRO A 109 -9.00 -14.00 -14.53
CA PRO A 109 -9.06 -12.72 -13.84
C PRO A 109 -8.17 -12.71 -12.59
N ARG A 110 -7.24 -11.76 -12.50
CA ARG A 110 -6.29 -11.61 -11.39
C ARG A 110 -6.96 -11.02 -10.16
N ILE A 111 -6.34 -11.22 -9.00
CA ILE A 111 -6.73 -10.50 -7.78
C ILE A 111 -6.49 -9.00 -7.99
N ALA A 112 -7.46 -8.18 -7.62
CA ALA A 112 -7.34 -6.74 -7.69
C ALA A 112 -6.59 -6.16 -6.50
N VAL A 113 -5.71 -5.20 -6.77
CA VAL A 113 -5.05 -4.36 -5.78
C VAL A 113 -5.50 -2.92 -5.99
N PRO A 114 -6.35 -2.38 -5.12
CA PRO A 114 -6.76 -0.99 -5.18
C PRO A 114 -5.60 -0.03 -4.89
N LEU A 115 -5.61 1.12 -5.59
CA LEU A 115 -4.61 2.18 -5.46
C LEU A 115 -5.30 3.50 -5.12
N ALA A 116 -4.82 4.20 -4.10
CA ALA A 116 -5.22 5.56 -3.77
C ALA A 116 -3.97 6.44 -3.59
N GLY A 117 -3.93 7.58 -4.27
CA GLY A 117 -2.82 8.53 -4.22
C GLY A 117 -3.15 9.82 -4.94
N ASP A 118 -2.50 10.91 -4.56
CA ASP A 118 -2.73 12.24 -5.14
C ASP A 118 -1.84 12.53 -6.36
N ASP A 119 -0.66 11.91 -6.43
CA ASP A 119 0.26 12.04 -7.56
C ASP A 119 -0.07 10.98 -8.62
N ALA A 120 -0.59 11.42 -9.77
CA ALA A 120 -0.98 10.54 -10.86
C ALA A 120 0.19 9.71 -11.43
N ARG A 121 1.42 10.25 -11.42
CA ARG A 121 2.61 9.50 -11.86
C ARG A 121 2.97 8.41 -10.86
N ALA A 122 2.93 8.72 -9.56
CA ALA A 122 3.16 7.72 -8.51
C ALA A 122 2.13 6.60 -8.58
N VAL A 123 0.86 6.91 -8.81
CA VAL A 123 -0.21 5.91 -8.97
C VAL A 123 0.05 5.02 -10.18
N GLU A 124 0.50 5.56 -11.32
CA GLU A 124 0.83 4.75 -12.50
C GLU A 124 2.08 3.89 -12.29
N GLU A 125 3.13 4.42 -11.64
CA GLU A 125 4.30 3.65 -11.22
C GLU A 125 3.90 2.49 -10.28
N ALA A 126 3.05 2.76 -9.30
CA ALA A 126 2.49 1.75 -8.40
C ALA A 126 1.66 0.71 -9.15
N ALA A 127 0.84 1.13 -10.11
CA ALA A 127 0.05 0.23 -10.95
C ALA A 127 0.94 -0.71 -11.77
N LYS A 128 2.07 -0.22 -12.28
CA LYS A 128 3.07 -1.07 -12.95
C LYS A 128 3.61 -2.12 -11.98
N LEU A 129 4.03 -1.74 -10.78
CA LEU A 129 4.54 -2.68 -9.78
C LEU A 129 3.49 -3.73 -9.39
N VAL A 130 2.22 -3.36 -9.29
CA VAL A 130 1.11 -4.31 -9.05
C VAL A 130 1.00 -5.33 -10.19
N ARG A 131 1.09 -4.88 -11.46
CA ARG A 131 1.05 -5.81 -12.63
C ARG A 131 2.27 -6.73 -12.65
N ASP A 132 3.45 -6.19 -12.36
CA ASP A 132 4.71 -6.95 -12.28
C ASP A 132 4.66 -8.00 -11.18
N ALA A 133 3.97 -7.70 -10.05
CA ALA A 133 3.70 -8.63 -8.96
C ALA A 133 2.59 -9.66 -9.28
N GLY A 134 2.00 -9.61 -10.47
CA GLY A 134 1.02 -10.60 -10.94
C GLY A 134 -0.43 -10.32 -10.57
N GLN A 135 -0.75 -9.13 -10.06
CA GLN A 135 -2.10 -8.70 -9.69
C GLN A 135 -2.65 -7.69 -10.70
N GLU A 136 -3.92 -7.26 -10.50
CA GLU A 136 -4.61 -6.28 -11.32
C GLU A 136 -4.80 -4.96 -10.55
N PRO A 137 -4.21 -3.84 -10.98
CA PRO A 137 -4.39 -2.55 -10.29
C PRO A 137 -5.78 -1.97 -10.54
N VAL A 138 -6.40 -1.39 -9.50
CA VAL A 138 -7.64 -0.62 -9.58
C VAL A 138 -7.43 0.75 -8.96
N THR A 139 -7.18 1.76 -9.78
CA THR A 139 -7.05 3.14 -9.31
C THR A 139 -8.40 3.67 -8.83
N LEU A 140 -8.44 4.18 -7.60
CA LEU A 140 -9.63 4.75 -7.00
C LEU A 140 -9.74 6.25 -7.35
N PRO A 141 -10.94 6.73 -7.72
CA PRO A 141 -11.18 8.16 -7.84
C PRO A 141 -11.18 8.83 -6.46
N GLY A 142 -10.71 10.08 -6.37
CA GLY A 142 -10.71 10.86 -5.15
C GLY A 142 -9.35 10.98 -4.45
N GLY A 143 -8.27 10.58 -5.13
CA GLY A 143 -6.90 10.76 -4.62
C GLY A 143 -6.62 9.93 -3.36
N MET A 144 -5.72 10.43 -2.52
CA MET A 144 -5.32 9.73 -1.29
C MET A 144 -6.47 9.60 -0.29
N ALA A 145 -7.42 10.52 -0.25
CA ALA A 145 -8.59 10.41 0.63
C ALA A 145 -9.45 9.16 0.34
N ALA A 146 -9.40 8.63 -0.88
CA ALA A 146 -10.07 7.39 -1.23
C ALA A 146 -9.52 6.16 -0.48
N SER A 147 -8.36 6.28 0.19
CA SER A 147 -7.80 5.22 1.03
C SER A 147 -8.75 4.81 2.16
N ALA A 148 -9.62 5.71 2.64
CA ALA A 148 -10.66 5.39 3.62
C ALA A 148 -11.61 4.26 3.16
N ARG A 149 -11.79 4.10 1.85
CA ARG A 149 -12.68 3.08 1.26
C ARG A 149 -12.06 1.68 1.21
N ILE A 150 -10.76 1.59 1.45
CA ILE A 150 -9.99 0.34 1.36
C ILE A 150 -9.27 0.00 2.67
N ASP A 151 -9.54 0.73 3.73
CA ASP A 151 -9.01 0.46 5.06
C ASP A 151 -9.57 -0.82 5.67
N PHE A 152 -9.00 -1.23 6.79
CA PHE A 152 -9.42 -2.38 7.58
C PHE A 152 -10.95 -2.39 7.80
N GLY A 153 -11.57 -3.53 7.51
CA GLY A 153 -13.02 -3.73 7.64
C GLY A 153 -13.85 -3.22 6.46
N SER A 154 -13.22 -2.70 5.39
CA SER A 154 -13.94 -2.37 4.15
C SER A 154 -14.51 -3.62 3.45
N PRO A 155 -15.51 -3.49 2.56
CA PRO A 155 -16.10 -4.63 1.85
C PRO A 155 -15.12 -5.46 1.01
N ILE A 156 -13.93 -4.91 0.75
CA ILE A 156 -12.89 -5.57 -0.04
C ILE A 156 -11.66 -5.93 0.79
N TRP A 157 -11.67 -5.62 2.08
CA TRP A 157 -10.54 -5.95 2.94
C TRP A 157 -10.39 -7.46 3.11
N ASN A 158 -9.16 -7.97 2.97
CA ASN A 158 -8.79 -9.38 3.10
C ASN A 158 -9.58 -10.31 2.16
N THR A 159 -9.77 -9.87 0.92
CA THR A 159 -10.49 -10.62 -0.12
C THR A 159 -9.61 -10.90 -1.34
N ASN A 160 -10.03 -11.89 -2.16
CA ASN A 160 -9.37 -12.24 -3.42
C ASN A 160 -10.19 -11.78 -4.63
N LYS A 161 -10.91 -10.66 -4.48
CA LYS A 161 -11.78 -10.11 -5.51
C LYS A 161 -11.01 -9.69 -6.77
N THR A 162 -11.64 -9.89 -7.90
CA THR A 162 -11.20 -9.38 -9.21
C THR A 162 -11.46 -7.88 -9.32
N ALA A 163 -10.91 -7.23 -10.34
CA ALA A 163 -11.14 -5.79 -10.58
C ALA A 163 -12.63 -5.44 -10.75
N ALA A 164 -13.40 -6.29 -11.44
CA ALA A 164 -14.84 -6.08 -11.61
C ALA A 164 -15.60 -6.16 -10.27
N GLU A 165 -15.27 -7.15 -9.44
CA GLU A 165 -15.88 -7.32 -8.12
C GLU A 165 -15.49 -6.22 -7.13
N VAL A 166 -14.24 -5.73 -7.18
CA VAL A 166 -13.81 -4.58 -6.37
C VAL A 166 -14.56 -3.32 -6.79
N LYS A 167 -14.65 -3.04 -8.09
CA LYS A 167 -15.41 -1.89 -8.61
C LYS A 167 -16.87 -1.96 -8.17
N ALA A 168 -17.52 -3.11 -8.33
CA ALA A 168 -18.91 -3.30 -7.90
C ALA A 168 -19.08 -3.09 -6.40
N ALA A 169 -18.19 -3.67 -5.57
CA ALA A 169 -18.25 -3.54 -4.10
C ALA A 169 -18.02 -2.11 -3.61
N LEU A 170 -17.28 -1.31 -4.38
CA LEU A 170 -17.00 0.09 -4.06
C LEU A 170 -17.93 1.08 -4.81
N GLY A 171 -18.85 0.63 -5.66
CA GLY A 171 -19.72 1.51 -6.45
C GLY A 171 -18.95 2.40 -7.43
N LEU A 172 -18.02 1.82 -8.19
CA LEU A 172 -17.16 2.49 -9.19
C LEU A 172 -17.61 2.15 -10.59
#